data_72c9f5d53d6ad75fb29bea034bf9d844
#
_entry.id   72c9f5d53d6ad75fb29bea034bf9d844
#
_cell.length_a   1.000
_cell.length_b   1.000
_cell.length_c   1.000
_cell.angle_alpha   90.00
_cell.angle_beta   90.00
_cell.angle_gamma   90.00
#
_symmetry.space_group_name_H-M   'P 1'
#
loop_
_entity.id
_entity.type
_entity.pdbx_description
1 polymer ?
#
loop_
_entity_poly.entity_id
_entity_poly.type
_entity_poly.pdbx_seq_one_letter_code
_entity_poly.pdbx_strand_id
1 'polypeptide(L)'
;MKTFTYTLRNDFPMLLGSAGCLAELAKCYPDTVGTLEMGTRRADLSRPMKVMTMGIRKGDRVTVSVDGPSEVELFDVLCEHFSTAM
;
A
#
# COMPACT_ATOMS: atom_id res chain seq x y z
N MET A 1 4.06 5.22 14.35
CA MET A 1 4.16 4.97 12.89
C MET A 1 5.02 3.75 12.62
N LYS A 2 4.55 2.88 11.73
CA LYS A 2 5.33 1.72 11.27
C LYS A 2 5.52 1.83 9.76
N THR A 3 6.69 1.43 9.29
CA THR A 3 7.07 1.58 7.87
C THR A 3 7.79 0.33 7.39
N PHE A 4 7.52 -0.08 6.15
CA PHE A 4 8.32 -1.11 5.51
C PHE A 4 8.53 -0.75 4.04
N THR A 5 9.58 -1.32 3.45
CA THR A 5 9.93 -1.12 2.04
C THR A 5 9.75 -2.44 1.30
N TYR A 6 9.22 -2.37 0.09
CA TYR A 6 8.97 -3.56 -0.70
C TYR A 6 9.32 -3.31 -2.17
N THR A 7 9.98 -4.28 -2.80
CA THR A 7 10.25 -4.24 -4.24
C THR A 7 9.20 -5.09 -4.94
N LEU A 8 8.46 -4.48 -5.85
CA LEU A 8 7.34 -5.14 -6.51
C LEU A 8 7.81 -6.24 -7.45
N ARG A 9 7.14 -7.38 -7.38
CA ARG A 9 7.40 -8.52 -8.25
C ARG A 9 6.48 -8.54 -9.46
N ASN A 10 5.41 -7.74 -9.44
CA ASN A 10 4.41 -7.66 -10.51
C ASN A 10 4.09 -6.20 -10.82
N ASP A 11 3.53 -5.94 -11.99
CA ASP A 11 3.09 -4.61 -12.40
C ASP A 11 1.82 -4.24 -11.61
N PHE A 12 2.04 -3.69 -10.44
CA PHE A 12 1.00 -3.45 -9.47
C PHE A 12 -0.10 -2.48 -9.94
N PRO A 13 0.24 -1.29 -10.49
CA PRO A 13 -0.84 -0.34 -10.82
C PRO A 13 -1.69 -0.79 -12.00
N MET A 14 -1.25 -1.79 -12.73
CA MET A 14 -2.01 -2.32 -13.85
C MET A 14 -3.13 -3.24 -13.39
N LEU A 15 -3.10 -3.64 -12.12
CA LEU A 15 -4.08 -4.54 -11.55
C LEU A 15 -5.03 -3.76 -10.65
N LEU A 16 -6.15 -3.33 -11.22
CA LEU A 16 -7.19 -2.62 -10.46
C LEU A 16 -7.59 -3.39 -9.20
N GLY A 17 -7.62 -4.72 -9.30
CA GLY A 17 -7.92 -5.57 -8.16
C GLY A 17 -6.94 -5.41 -7.01
N SER A 18 -5.63 -5.28 -7.31
CA SER A 18 -4.62 -5.08 -6.25
C SER A 18 -4.80 -3.76 -5.53
N ALA A 19 -5.01 -2.67 -6.29
CA ALA A 19 -5.25 -1.36 -5.69
C ALA A 19 -6.54 -1.37 -4.86
N GLY A 20 -7.58 -2.03 -5.37
CA GLY A 20 -8.84 -2.19 -4.67
C GLY A 20 -8.70 -2.97 -3.37
N CYS A 21 -7.93 -4.05 -3.38
CA CYS A 21 -7.67 -4.85 -2.18
C CYS A 21 -6.94 -4.03 -1.11
N LEU A 22 -5.96 -3.23 -1.50
CA LEU A 22 -5.26 -2.36 -0.56
C LEU A 22 -6.21 -1.34 0.05
N ALA A 23 -7.09 -0.76 -0.77
CA ALA A 23 -8.09 0.20 -0.28
C ALA A 23 -9.04 -0.45 0.72
N GLU A 24 -9.50 -1.68 0.44
CA GLU A 24 -10.37 -2.41 1.35
C GLU A 24 -9.67 -2.71 2.68
N LEU A 25 -8.41 -3.12 2.64
CA LEU A 25 -7.64 -3.37 3.86
C LEU A 25 -7.50 -2.09 4.68
N ALA A 26 -7.18 -0.98 4.02
CA ALA A 26 -7.04 0.31 4.70
C ALA A 26 -8.36 0.76 5.34
N LYS A 27 -9.47 0.52 4.67
CA LYS A 27 -10.80 0.90 5.18
C LYS A 27 -11.25 0.07 6.39
N CYS A 28 -10.68 -1.11 6.58
CA CYS A 28 -10.96 -1.93 7.76
C CYS A 28 -10.44 -1.28 9.04
N TYR A 29 -9.52 -0.33 8.92
CA TYR A 29 -8.90 0.37 10.05
C TYR A 29 -9.06 1.88 9.87
N PRO A 30 -10.29 2.40 10.02
CA PRO A 30 -10.57 3.81 9.72
C PRO A 30 -9.87 4.81 10.63
N ASP A 31 -9.37 4.36 11.78
CA ASP A 31 -8.61 5.19 12.72
C ASP A 31 -7.11 5.24 12.40
N THR A 32 -6.67 4.55 11.36
CA THR A 32 -5.26 4.42 11.01
C THR A 32 -5.07 4.78 9.54
N VAL A 33 -4.07 5.61 9.26
CA VAL A 33 -3.75 6.05 7.90
C VAL A 33 -2.64 5.19 7.32
N GLY A 34 -2.88 4.63 6.13
CA GLY A 34 -1.87 3.92 5.36
C GLY A 34 -1.46 4.77 4.16
N THR A 35 -0.16 4.88 3.91
CA THR A 35 0.39 5.69 2.82
C THR A 35 1.38 4.87 2.02
N LEU A 36 1.30 5.00 0.70
CA LEU A 36 2.26 4.37 -0.23
C LEU A 36 3.11 5.46 -0.85
N GLU A 37 4.42 5.30 -0.80
CA GLU A 37 5.37 6.28 -1.34
C GLU A 37 6.32 5.63 -2.34
N MET A 38 6.64 6.36 -3.39
CA MET A 38 7.66 5.96 -4.37
C MET A 38 8.39 7.23 -4.82
N GLY A 39 9.62 7.41 -4.32
CA GLY A 39 10.38 8.64 -4.59
C GLY A 39 9.66 9.83 -3.98
N THR A 40 9.32 10.82 -4.82
CA THR A 40 8.59 12.02 -4.37
C THR A 40 7.08 11.87 -4.47
N ARG A 41 6.60 10.74 -4.99
CA ARG A 41 5.16 10.48 -5.15
C ARG A 41 4.64 9.74 -3.93
N ARG A 42 3.42 10.08 -3.53
CA ARG A 42 2.77 9.40 -2.40
C ARG A 42 1.27 9.42 -2.59
N ALA A 43 0.61 8.41 -2.03
CA ALA A 43 -0.83 8.29 -2.08
C ALA A 43 -1.35 7.58 -0.83
N ASP A 44 -2.56 7.93 -0.42
CA ASP A 44 -3.28 7.24 0.64
C ASP A 44 -3.74 5.89 0.10
N LEU A 45 -3.50 4.81 0.85
CA LEU A 45 -3.88 3.46 0.42
C LEU A 45 -5.40 3.31 0.27
N SER A 46 -6.18 4.12 0.96
CA SER A 46 -7.65 4.07 0.85
C SER A 46 -8.16 4.70 -0.46
N ARG A 47 -7.27 5.25 -1.28
CA ARG A 47 -7.62 5.89 -2.54
C ARG A 47 -6.99 5.14 -3.71
N PRO A 48 -7.65 4.10 -4.24
CA PRO A 48 -7.06 3.24 -5.26
C PRO A 48 -6.69 3.99 -6.55
N MET A 49 -7.49 4.99 -6.94
CA MET A 49 -7.18 5.78 -8.14
C MET A 49 -5.88 6.56 -8.00
N LYS A 50 -5.62 7.09 -6.82
CA LYS A 50 -4.36 7.80 -6.55
C LYS A 50 -3.16 6.87 -6.62
N VAL A 51 -3.31 5.68 -6.04
CA VAL A 51 -2.25 4.65 -6.09
C VAL A 51 -1.96 4.27 -7.53
N MET A 52 -2.99 4.08 -8.35
CA MET A 52 -2.83 3.71 -9.75
C MET A 52 -2.11 4.78 -10.56
N THR A 53 -2.32 6.06 -10.23
CA THR A 53 -1.68 7.15 -10.97
C THR A 53 -0.22 7.36 -10.60
N MET A 54 0.30 6.65 -9.61
CA MET A 54 1.71 6.76 -9.22
C MET A 54 2.67 6.18 -10.26
N GLY A 55 2.19 5.34 -11.15
CA GLY A 55 3.04 4.74 -12.17
C GLY A 55 3.99 3.69 -11.66
N ILE A 56 3.61 2.98 -10.60
CA ILE A 56 4.42 1.93 -9.99
C ILE A 56 4.46 0.72 -10.91
N ARG A 57 5.64 0.15 -11.09
CA ARG A 57 5.85 -1.00 -11.98
C ARG A 57 6.66 -2.08 -11.29
N LYS A 58 6.69 -3.26 -11.92
CA LYS A 58 7.54 -4.36 -11.49
C LYS A 58 8.98 -3.89 -11.35
N GLY A 59 9.58 -4.23 -10.22
CA GLY A 59 10.95 -3.84 -9.92
C GLY A 59 11.09 -2.53 -9.17
N ASP A 60 10.03 -1.74 -9.09
CA ASP A 60 10.05 -0.48 -8.34
C ASP A 60 10.02 -0.76 -6.84
N ARG A 61 10.74 0.05 -6.09
CA ARG A 61 10.74 -0.02 -4.63
C ARG A 61 9.76 1.00 -4.08
N VAL A 62 8.85 0.54 -3.24
CA VAL A 62 7.86 1.39 -2.60
C VAL A 62 8.02 1.33 -1.08
N THR A 63 7.63 2.39 -0.41
CA THR A 63 7.62 2.46 1.05
C THR A 63 6.17 2.57 1.51
N VAL A 64 5.79 1.68 2.42
CA VAL A 64 4.44 1.68 3.00
C VAL A 64 4.55 2.13 4.43
N SER A 65 3.77 3.13 4.80
CA SER A 65 3.75 3.68 6.16
C SER A 65 2.34 3.60 6.71
N VAL A 66 2.22 3.24 7.99
CA VAL A 66 0.94 3.22 8.70
C VAL A 66 1.08 4.00 9.98
N ASP A 67 0.05 4.78 10.33
CA ASP A 67 0.06 5.63 11.51
C ASP A 67 -1.34 5.70 12.11
N GLY A 68 -1.45 5.34 13.38
CA GLY A 68 -2.72 5.36 14.10
C GLY A 68 -2.82 4.26 15.15
N PRO A 69 -3.94 4.22 15.88
CA PRO A 69 -4.15 3.23 16.94
C PRO A 69 -4.05 1.78 16.51
N SER A 70 -4.43 1.47 15.26
CA SER A 70 -4.40 0.10 14.72
C SER A 70 -3.20 -0.14 13.81
N GLU A 71 -2.13 0.64 13.96
CA GLU A 71 -0.99 0.54 13.05
C GLU A 71 -0.31 -0.83 13.04
N VAL A 72 -0.24 -1.50 14.18
CA VAL A 72 0.38 -2.84 14.24
C VAL A 72 -0.42 -3.84 13.42
N GLU A 73 -1.73 -3.83 13.57
CA GLU A 73 -2.61 -4.75 12.85
C GLU A 73 -2.60 -4.50 11.35
N LEU A 74 -2.73 -3.24 10.96
CA LEU A 74 -2.72 -2.88 9.55
C LEU A 74 -1.35 -3.16 8.92
N PHE A 75 -0.28 -2.89 9.64
CA PHE A 75 1.07 -3.19 9.19
C PHE A 75 1.24 -4.68 8.88
N ASP A 76 0.81 -5.55 9.80
CA ASP A 76 0.93 -7.00 9.62
C ASP A 76 0.11 -7.48 8.42
N VAL A 77 -1.11 -7.00 8.27
CA VAL A 77 -1.98 -7.36 7.16
C VAL A 77 -1.39 -6.90 5.83
N LEU A 78 -0.84 -5.70 5.77
CA LEU A 78 -0.23 -5.18 4.55
C LEU A 78 1.04 -5.92 4.19
N CYS A 79 1.88 -6.24 5.17
CA CYS A 79 3.10 -7.03 4.92
C CYS A 79 2.75 -8.38 4.31
N GLU A 80 1.74 -9.06 4.86
CA GLU A 80 1.29 -10.34 4.35
C GLU A 80 0.74 -10.20 2.94
N HIS A 81 -0.08 -9.19 2.70
CA HIS A 81 -0.67 -8.97 1.37
C HIS A 81 0.42 -8.71 0.32
N PHE A 82 1.39 -7.86 0.62
CA PHE A 82 2.48 -7.57 -0.31
C PHE A 82 3.31 -8.81 -0.60
N SER A 83 3.62 -9.61 0.42
CA SER A 83 4.43 -10.81 0.22
C SER A 83 3.73 -11.89 -0.59
N THR A 84 2.41 -11.98 -0.54
CA THR A 84 1.66 -13.04 -1.21
C THR A 84 1.08 -12.63 -2.55
N ALA A 85 0.70 -11.36 -2.73
CA ALA A 85 -0.04 -10.91 -3.91
C ALA A 85 0.74 -9.95 -4.80
N MET A 86 1.79 -9.37 -4.30
CA MET A 86 2.55 -8.34 -5.01
C MET A 86 4.00 -8.72 -5.21
#